data_91835fc7ce5c507ae4b651642d39e057
#
_entry.id   91835fc7ce5c507ae4b651642d39e057
#
_cell.length_a   1.000
_cell.length_b   1.000
_cell.length_c   1.000
_cell.angle_alpha   90.00
_cell.angle_beta   90.00
_cell.angle_gamma   90.00
#
_symmetry.space_group_name_H-M   'P 1'
#
loop_
_entity.id
_entity.type
_entity.pdbx_description
1 polymer ?
#
loop_
_entity_poly.entity_id
_entity_poly.type
_entity_poly.pdbx_seq_one_letter_code
_entity_poly.pdbx_strand_id
1 'polypeptide(L)'
;MINYNENYINKSESDLLNRGFLFGDSVFESIRVVNNQIIFWEDHYMRLMSSMRIVRIEIPNNYTPQFLRSQILNTISRVDSNFSGRVRLSIFREGGGYYTPNLMTPSFIINCSASENISFLIKENEFKVDLFKDYY
;
A
#
# COMPACT_ATOMS: atom_id res chain seq x y z
N MET A 1 -9.26 -5.39 9.12
CA MET A 1 -8.75 -4.16 9.79
C MET A 1 -8.08 -3.27 8.75
N ILE A 2 -8.43 -1.99 8.71
CA ILE A 2 -7.85 -0.98 7.83
C ILE A 2 -7.26 0.11 8.71
N ASN A 3 -6.03 0.54 8.42
CA ASN A 3 -5.46 1.75 8.97
C ASN A 3 -5.60 2.85 7.90
N TYR A 4 -6.40 3.85 8.19
CA TYR A 4 -6.57 5.05 7.38
C TYR A 4 -6.01 6.25 8.16
N ASN A 5 -4.84 6.75 7.75
CA ASN A 5 -4.13 7.87 8.41
C ASN A 5 -4.06 7.69 9.94
N GLU A 6 -3.49 6.56 10.38
CA GLU A 6 -3.35 6.19 11.81
C GLU A 6 -4.67 5.88 12.53
N ASN A 7 -5.82 6.00 11.88
CA ASN A 7 -7.11 5.58 12.43
C ASN A 7 -7.42 4.13 12.01
N TYR A 8 -7.66 3.28 13.01
CA TYR A 8 -7.98 1.87 12.79
C TYR A 8 -9.48 1.71 12.71
N ILE A 9 -9.97 1.36 11.53
CA ILE A 9 -11.40 1.23 11.24
C ILE A 9 -11.73 -0.17 10.75
N ASN A 10 -12.95 -0.61 10.98
CA ASN A 10 -13.48 -1.79 10.35
C ASN A 10 -13.80 -1.51 8.88
N LYS A 11 -13.69 -2.55 8.05
CA LYS A 11 -13.88 -2.41 6.60
C LYS A 11 -15.26 -1.88 6.20
N SER A 12 -16.27 -2.14 7.04
CA SER A 12 -17.66 -1.68 6.86
C SER A 12 -17.91 -0.21 7.23
N GLU A 13 -16.98 0.41 7.97
CA GLU A 13 -17.12 1.77 8.49
C GLU A 13 -16.32 2.81 7.68
N SER A 14 -15.57 2.34 6.68
CA SER A 14 -14.68 3.20 5.89
C SER A 14 -15.45 3.93 4.78
N ASP A 15 -15.63 5.22 4.94
CA ASP A 15 -15.94 6.09 3.80
C ASP A 15 -14.63 6.35 3.02
N LEU A 16 -14.40 5.51 2.00
CA LEU A 16 -13.17 5.53 1.21
C LEU A 16 -13.35 6.29 -0.12
N LEU A 17 -14.39 7.13 -0.23
CA LEU A 17 -14.64 7.95 -1.41
C LEU A 17 -13.62 9.10 -1.49
N ASN A 18 -12.42 8.77 -1.90
CA ASN A 18 -11.31 9.70 -2.09
C ASN A 18 -10.83 9.67 -3.54
N ARG A 19 -9.88 10.54 -3.89
CA ARG A 19 -9.36 10.63 -5.26
C ARG A 19 -8.73 9.33 -5.76
N GLY A 20 -8.09 8.58 -4.86
CA GLY A 20 -7.52 7.27 -5.19
C GLY A 20 -8.58 6.27 -5.63
N PHE A 21 -9.73 6.26 -4.97
CA PHE A 21 -10.85 5.40 -5.33
C PHE A 21 -11.60 5.91 -6.57
N LEU A 22 -11.91 7.22 -6.62
CA LEU A 22 -12.75 7.80 -7.67
C LEU A 22 -12.02 7.96 -9.02
N PHE A 23 -10.71 8.26 -8.99
CA PHE A 23 -9.95 8.63 -10.18
C PHE A 23 -8.68 7.81 -10.40
N GLY A 24 -8.39 6.83 -9.52
CA GLY A 24 -7.13 6.08 -9.57
C GLY A 24 -5.89 6.93 -9.23
N ASP A 25 -6.07 8.10 -8.60
CA ASP A 25 -5.00 9.04 -8.24
C ASP A 25 -4.25 8.53 -6.99
N SER A 26 -3.58 7.39 -7.14
CA SER A 26 -2.92 6.67 -6.06
C SER A 26 -1.78 5.79 -6.57
N VAL A 27 -0.86 5.47 -5.66
CA VAL A 27 0.18 4.45 -5.83
C VAL A 27 0.09 3.45 -4.68
N PHE A 28 0.54 2.22 -4.89
CA PHE A 28 0.51 1.22 -3.82
C PHE A 28 1.67 0.24 -3.89
N GLU A 29 1.96 -0.36 -2.74
CA GLU A 29 2.83 -1.50 -2.60
C GLU A 29 2.04 -2.70 -2.06
N SER A 30 2.33 -3.88 -2.60
CA SER A 30 1.81 -5.15 -2.12
C SER A 30 2.95 -5.94 -1.48
N ILE A 31 2.92 -5.99 -0.17
CA ILE A 31 4.05 -6.39 0.66
C ILE A 31 3.73 -7.74 1.32
N ARG A 32 4.65 -8.68 1.23
CA ARG A 32 4.55 -9.94 1.96
C ARG A 32 5.07 -9.78 3.38
N VAL A 33 4.33 -10.34 4.33
CA VAL A 33 4.73 -10.44 5.73
C VAL A 33 4.72 -11.91 6.13
N VAL A 34 5.77 -12.36 6.82
CA VAL A 34 5.91 -13.72 7.36
C VAL A 34 6.33 -13.62 8.81
N ASN A 35 5.56 -14.18 9.73
CA ASN A 35 5.81 -14.14 11.17
C ASN A 35 6.19 -12.73 11.65
N ASN A 36 5.37 -11.74 11.34
CA ASN A 36 5.57 -10.31 11.60
C ASN A 36 6.80 -9.67 10.93
N GLN A 37 7.51 -10.39 10.08
CA GLN A 37 8.64 -9.84 9.33
C GLN A 37 8.18 -9.33 7.97
N ILE A 38 8.40 -8.05 7.72
CA ILE A 38 8.12 -7.42 6.42
C ILE A 38 9.25 -7.81 5.46
N ILE A 39 8.91 -8.50 4.39
CA ILE A 39 9.89 -9.00 3.41
C ILE A 39 10.22 -7.88 2.40
N PHE A 40 11.50 -7.68 2.12
CA PHE A 40 12.03 -6.69 1.15
C PHE A 40 11.54 -5.25 1.40
N TRP A 41 11.49 -4.85 2.69
CA TRP A 41 10.95 -3.53 3.06
C TRP A 41 11.63 -2.37 2.34
N GLU A 42 12.95 -2.36 2.28
CA GLU A 42 13.75 -1.29 1.67
C GLU A 42 13.41 -1.11 0.18
N ASP A 43 13.26 -2.21 -0.56
CA ASP A 43 12.91 -2.19 -1.99
C ASP A 43 11.48 -1.66 -2.19
N HIS A 44 10.53 -2.09 -1.34
CA HIS A 44 9.16 -1.57 -1.36
C HIS A 44 9.13 -0.06 -1.07
N TYR A 45 9.85 0.39 -0.05
CA TYR A 45 9.91 1.80 0.31
C TYR A 45 10.50 2.65 -0.81
N MET A 46 11.65 2.25 -1.38
CA MET A 46 12.31 3.00 -2.45
C MET A 46 11.43 3.09 -3.70
N ARG A 47 10.75 2.01 -4.08
CA ARG A 47 9.83 2.00 -5.22
C ARG A 47 8.60 2.87 -4.96
N LEU A 48 8.04 2.82 -3.74
CA LEU A 48 6.93 3.67 -3.34
C LEU A 48 7.27 5.16 -3.45
N MET A 49 8.42 5.58 -2.91
CA MET A 49 8.88 6.97 -2.99
C MET A 49 9.13 7.40 -4.43
N SER A 50 9.68 6.51 -5.26
CA SER A 50 9.88 6.77 -6.70
C SER A 50 8.56 6.93 -7.43
N SER A 51 7.59 6.07 -7.15
CA SER A 51 6.25 6.13 -7.72
C SER A 51 5.52 7.43 -7.34
N MET A 52 5.59 7.85 -6.07
CA MET A 52 5.02 9.12 -5.62
C MET A 52 5.60 10.31 -6.39
N ARG A 53 6.93 10.33 -6.61
CA ARG A 53 7.59 11.40 -7.41
C ARG A 53 7.09 11.43 -8.84
N ILE A 54 7.00 10.27 -9.49
CA ILE A 54 6.54 10.15 -10.89
C ILE A 54 5.13 10.72 -11.04
N VAL A 55 4.21 10.37 -10.15
CA VAL A 55 2.82 10.86 -10.19
C VAL A 55 2.64 12.22 -9.47
N ARG A 56 3.73 12.83 -9.01
CA ARG A 56 3.75 14.15 -8.35
C ARG A 56 2.88 14.22 -7.08
N ILE A 57 2.81 13.16 -6.31
CA ILE A 57 2.28 13.18 -4.95
C ILE A 57 3.39 13.72 -4.04
N GLU A 58 3.06 14.70 -3.20
CA GLU A 58 4.00 15.25 -2.23
C GLU A 58 4.52 14.15 -1.27
N ILE A 59 5.80 14.19 -0.92
CA ILE A 59 6.36 13.27 0.06
C ILE A 59 6.60 14.06 1.35
N PRO A 60 5.76 13.86 2.39
CA PRO A 60 5.95 14.52 3.67
C PRO A 60 7.25 14.10 4.35
N ASN A 61 7.87 15.00 5.10
CA ASN A 61 9.13 14.75 5.81
C ASN A 61 9.05 13.59 6.81
N ASN A 62 7.85 13.30 7.33
CA ASN A 62 7.61 12.20 8.26
C ASN A 62 7.39 10.85 7.57
N TYR A 63 7.26 10.79 6.24
CA TYR A 63 7.15 9.51 5.51
C TYR A 63 8.50 8.79 5.39
N THR A 64 9.18 8.65 6.53
CA THR A 64 10.44 7.92 6.62
C THR A 64 10.23 6.41 6.52
N PRO A 65 11.28 5.62 6.17
CA PRO A 65 11.20 4.16 6.19
C PRO A 65 10.73 3.61 7.53
N GLN A 66 11.20 4.21 8.63
CA GLN A 66 10.87 3.81 10.00
C GLN A 66 9.40 4.09 10.33
N PHE A 67 8.91 5.27 9.95
CA PHE A 67 7.51 5.65 10.18
C PHE A 67 6.55 4.71 9.47
N LEU A 68 6.66 4.56 8.15
CA LEU A 68 5.75 3.72 7.37
C LEU A 68 5.85 2.23 7.79
N ARG A 69 7.08 1.76 8.11
CA ARG A 69 7.27 0.43 8.66
C ARG A 69 6.52 0.25 9.98
N SER A 70 6.60 1.22 10.89
CA SER A 70 5.91 1.16 12.17
C SER A 70 4.39 1.14 12.00
N GLN A 71 3.85 1.90 11.05
CA GLN A 71 2.41 1.89 10.73
C GLN A 71 1.93 0.51 10.25
N ILE A 72 2.73 -0.16 9.41
CA ILE A 72 2.44 -1.53 8.98
C ILE A 72 2.46 -2.48 10.17
N LEU A 73 3.52 -2.46 10.98
CA LEU A 73 3.66 -3.35 12.14
C LEU A 73 2.54 -3.14 13.16
N ASN A 74 2.17 -1.89 13.44
CA ASN A 74 1.05 -1.56 14.31
C ASN A 74 -0.29 -2.04 13.76
N THR A 75 -0.46 -2.03 12.44
CA THR A 75 -1.70 -2.52 11.80
C THR A 75 -1.78 -4.04 11.88
N ILE A 76 -0.72 -4.76 11.53
CA ILE A 76 -0.74 -6.24 11.57
C ILE A 76 -0.87 -6.79 12.98
N SER A 77 -0.26 -6.16 13.99
CA SER A 77 -0.39 -6.58 15.40
C SER A 77 -1.83 -6.50 15.93
N ARG A 78 -2.69 -5.68 15.32
CA ARG A 78 -4.13 -5.61 15.64
C ARG A 78 -4.95 -6.68 14.94
N VAL A 79 -4.39 -7.34 13.94
CA VAL A 79 -5.03 -8.46 13.23
C VAL A 79 -4.67 -9.78 13.90
N ASP A 80 -3.37 -10.01 14.12
CA ASP A 80 -2.83 -11.22 14.74
C ASP A 80 -1.47 -10.91 15.40
N SER A 81 -1.22 -11.50 16.55
CA SER A 81 0.05 -11.40 17.27
C SER A 81 1.22 -12.05 16.49
N ASN A 82 0.94 -12.99 15.59
CA ASN A 82 1.91 -13.65 14.71
C ASN A 82 1.43 -13.61 13.26
N PHE A 83 1.28 -12.43 12.71
CA PHE A 83 0.72 -12.23 11.39
C PHE A 83 1.62 -12.76 10.27
N SER A 84 1.01 -13.55 9.39
CA SER A 84 1.56 -13.91 8.10
C SER A 84 0.52 -13.65 7.01
N GLY A 85 0.94 -13.02 5.90
CA GLY A 85 -0.02 -12.66 4.87
C GLY A 85 0.49 -11.58 3.93
N ARG A 86 -0.44 -10.81 3.42
CA ARG A 86 -0.19 -9.70 2.50
C ARG A 86 -0.69 -8.40 3.12
N VAL A 87 0.17 -7.38 3.05
CA VAL A 87 -0.18 -6.01 3.39
C VAL A 87 -0.19 -5.18 2.10
N ARG A 88 -1.25 -4.40 1.91
CA ARG A 88 -1.31 -3.38 0.86
C ARG A 88 -1.23 -2.01 1.52
N LEU A 89 -0.14 -1.30 1.24
CA LEU A 89 0.04 0.10 1.59
C LEU A 89 -0.31 0.93 0.35
N SER A 90 -1.40 1.68 0.41
CA SER A 90 -1.85 2.57 -0.65
C SER A 90 -1.67 4.02 -0.21
N ILE A 91 -1.08 4.85 -1.07
CA ILE A 91 -0.94 6.29 -0.88
C ILE A 91 -1.71 6.98 -1.99
N PHE A 92 -2.53 7.94 -1.63
CA PHE A 92 -3.35 8.70 -2.56
C PHE A 92 -3.34 10.17 -2.19
N ARG A 93 -3.64 11.01 -3.17
CA ARG A 93 -3.71 12.46 -2.98
C ARG A 93 -5.02 12.83 -2.32
N GLU A 94 -4.92 13.66 -1.28
CA GLU A 94 -6.10 14.23 -0.62
C GLU A 94 -6.78 15.31 -1.48
N GLY A 95 -7.94 15.75 -0.99
CA GLY A 95 -8.68 16.86 -1.55
C GLY A 95 -9.62 16.45 -2.67
N GLY A 96 -10.29 17.47 -3.18
CA GLY A 96 -11.24 17.36 -4.27
C GLY A 96 -10.62 17.78 -5.62
N GLY A 97 -11.46 18.31 -6.49
CA GLY A 97 -11.14 18.65 -7.86
C GLY A 97 -11.43 17.46 -8.79
N TYR A 98 -11.57 17.74 -10.07
CA TYR A 98 -11.79 16.71 -11.08
C TYR A 98 -10.46 16.31 -11.73
N TYR A 99 -10.10 16.95 -12.83
CA TYR A 99 -8.87 16.65 -13.57
C TYR A 99 -7.62 17.17 -12.86
N THR A 100 -7.74 18.32 -12.19
CA THR A 100 -6.64 18.91 -11.43
C THR A 100 -6.90 18.78 -9.94
N PRO A 101 -6.02 18.11 -9.18
CA PRO A 101 -6.14 18.06 -7.73
C PRO A 101 -5.94 19.46 -7.14
N ASN A 102 -6.72 19.79 -6.12
CA ASN A 102 -6.58 21.06 -5.40
C ASN A 102 -5.58 20.98 -4.22
N LEU A 103 -5.20 19.78 -3.81
CA LEU A 103 -4.17 19.50 -2.81
C LEU A 103 -3.18 18.46 -3.32
N MET A 104 -1.93 18.59 -2.92
CA MET A 104 -0.87 17.62 -3.22
C MET A 104 -0.53 16.72 -2.03
N THR A 105 -1.08 17.03 -0.87
CA THR A 105 -0.90 16.31 0.39
C THR A 105 -1.39 14.86 0.27
N PRO A 106 -0.59 13.88 0.68
CA PRO A 106 -1.00 12.49 0.64
C PRO A 106 -1.71 12.04 1.91
N SER A 107 -2.57 11.04 1.73
CA SER A 107 -3.05 10.15 2.78
C SER A 107 -2.65 8.72 2.46
N PHE A 108 -2.65 7.86 3.46
CA PHE A 108 -2.37 6.44 3.27
C PHE A 108 -3.44 5.53 3.88
N ILE A 109 -3.57 4.36 3.28
CA ILE A 109 -4.38 3.26 3.80
C ILE A 109 -3.52 2.01 3.83
N ILE A 110 -3.56 1.29 4.97
CA ILE A 110 -2.94 -0.02 5.11
C ILE A 110 -4.05 -1.05 5.29
N ASN A 111 -4.13 -2.00 4.36
CA ASN A 111 -5.05 -3.12 4.41
C ASN A 111 -4.26 -4.42 4.56
N CYS A 112 -4.63 -5.25 5.54
CA CYS A 112 -4.00 -6.52 5.85
C CYS A 112 -4.93 -7.68 5.51
N SER A 113 -4.39 -8.68 4.83
CA SER A 113 -5.06 -9.94 4.50
C SER A 113 -4.20 -11.09 4.97
N ALA A 114 -4.64 -11.82 5.99
CA ALA A 114 -3.95 -13.00 6.47
C ALA A 114 -3.93 -14.10 5.39
N SER A 115 -2.90 -14.94 5.40
CA SER A 115 -2.74 -16.08 4.51
C SER A 115 -2.10 -17.22 5.28
N GLU A 116 -2.69 -18.39 5.20
CA GLU A 116 -2.14 -19.63 5.77
C GLU A 116 -0.90 -20.13 5.01
N ASN A 117 -0.75 -19.71 3.76
CA ASN A 117 0.35 -20.16 2.91
C ASN A 117 1.60 -19.30 3.13
N ILE A 118 2.44 -19.73 4.06
CA ILE A 118 3.70 -19.07 4.45
C ILE A 118 4.84 -19.40 3.48
N SER A 119 4.73 -20.49 2.73
CA SER A 119 5.81 -20.99 1.88
C SER A 119 5.92 -20.24 0.54
N PHE A 120 7.16 -20.09 0.06
CA PHE A 120 7.48 -19.62 -1.30
C PHE A 120 7.52 -20.79 -2.29
N LEU A 121 6.50 -21.66 -2.29
CA LEU A 121 6.44 -22.77 -3.21
C LEU A 121 6.07 -22.27 -4.61
N ILE A 122 6.82 -22.75 -5.58
CA ILE A 122 6.44 -22.59 -6.99
C ILE A 122 5.19 -23.46 -7.20
N LYS A 123 4.10 -22.82 -7.60
CA LYS A 123 2.90 -23.55 -8.00
C LYS A 123 3.11 -24.12 -9.39
N GLU A 124 2.66 -25.35 -9.62
CA GLU A 124 2.76 -26.02 -10.92
C GLU A 124 1.94 -25.34 -12.03
N ASN A 125 1.08 -24.37 -11.67
CA ASN A 125 0.31 -23.61 -12.65
C ASN A 125 1.21 -22.63 -13.39
N GLU A 126 1.33 -22.80 -14.69
CA GLU A 126 2.07 -21.90 -15.56
C GLU A 126 1.34 -20.54 -15.68
N PHE A 127 2.05 -19.47 -15.36
CA PHE A 127 1.63 -18.11 -15.68
C PHE A 127 2.23 -17.74 -17.05
N LYS A 128 1.40 -17.29 -17.98
CA LYS A 128 1.90 -16.70 -19.23
C LYS A 128 2.20 -15.23 -18.98
N VAL A 129 3.43 -14.83 -19.31
CA VAL A 129 3.88 -13.43 -19.24
C VAL A 129 4.22 -13.00 -20.65
N ASP A 130 3.73 -11.84 -21.06
CA ASP A 130 4.05 -11.23 -22.34
C ASP A 130 4.60 -9.82 -22.12
N LEU A 131 5.46 -9.36 -23.05
CA LEU A 131 6.00 -8.00 -23.04
C LEU A 131 5.12 -7.14 -23.93
N PHE A 132 4.41 -6.20 -23.32
CA PHE A 132 3.73 -5.16 -24.08
C PHE A 132 4.78 -4.25 -24.75
N LYS A 133 4.82 -4.27 -26.08
CA LYS A 133 5.68 -3.40 -26.88
C LYS A 133 4.81 -2.28 -27.41
N ASP A 134 4.99 -1.09 -26.85
CA ASP A 134 4.40 0.13 -27.40
C ASP A 134 5.24 0.56 -28.61
N TYR A 135 4.66 0.47 -29.78
CA TYR A 135 5.23 1.05 -30.99
C TYR A 135 4.56 2.42 -31.21
N TYR A 136 5.24 3.49 -30.82
CA TYR A 136 4.93 4.83 -31.23
C TYR A 136 5.84 5.27 -32.39
#